data_0d7ff52c80d0e5b656e31567de6b55d1
#
_entry.id   0d7ff52c80d0e5b656e31567de6b55d1
#
_cell.length_a   1.000
_cell.length_b   1.000
_cell.length_c   1.000
_cell.angle_alpha   90.00
_cell.angle_beta   90.00
_cell.angle_gamma   90.00
#
_symmetry.space_group_name_H-M   'P 1'
#
loop_
_entity.id
_entity.type
_entity.pdbx_description
1 polymer ?
#
loop_
_entity_poly.entity_id
_entity_poly.type
_entity_poly.pdbx_seq_one_letter_code
_entity_poly.pdbx_strand_id
1 'polypeptide(L)'
;MSDLVAPAALRYAEEHTSPFSGTIADAAAWTQSSTSSPGMMSGLAETRLLEALIVAGGARRVLEIGTFTAVGALSMAAALPAGGLVTTLEFDADNAAAARRHIDASPHRDRVELIVGDALETIAGLDGPFDLVYIDAWKADYPAYYDAVMPKLAEHGVIVADNLFRGGAALDAASQDDDTIGIREFASRVQDDPRVHNLLLTIGDGVMLAWRRPAVER
;
A
#
# COMPACT_ATOMS: atom_id res chain seq x y z
N MET A 1 -17.93 -4.04 7.44
CA MET A 1 -17.09 -5.04 6.76
C MET A 1 -18.02 -5.93 5.97
N SER A 2 -17.80 -6.02 4.67
CA SER A 2 -18.62 -6.87 3.79
C SER A 2 -18.37 -8.34 4.10
N ASP A 3 -19.42 -9.18 3.97
CA ASP A 3 -19.34 -10.63 4.12
C ASP A 3 -18.59 -11.33 2.96
N LEU A 4 -17.58 -10.66 2.38
CA LEU A 4 -16.81 -11.17 1.25
C LEU A 4 -15.96 -12.40 1.62
N VAL A 5 -15.50 -12.44 2.87
CA VAL A 5 -14.82 -13.60 3.45
C VAL A 5 -15.52 -13.94 4.77
N ALA A 6 -15.76 -15.24 5.02
CA ALA A 6 -16.42 -15.67 6.23
C ALA A 6 -15.67 -15.14 7.47
N PRO A 7 -16.35 -14.50 8.45
CA PRO A 7 -15.70 -13.94 9.63
C PRO A 7 -14.83 -14.93 10.43
N ALA A 8 -15.22 -16.22 10.42
CA ALA A 8 -14.42 -17.27 11.05
C ALA A 8 -13.09 -17.52 10.35
N ALA A 9 -13.04 -17.39 9.01
CA ALA A 9 -11.82 -17.54 8.24
C ALA A 9 -10.87 -16.34 8.47
N LEU A 10 -11.41 -15.13 8.56
CA LEU A 10 -10.63 -13.94 8.90
C LEU A 10 -9.98 -14.06 10.27
N ARG A 11 -10.75 -14.42 11.30
CA ARG A 11 -10.18 -14.64 12.65
C ARG A 11 -9.11 -15.71 12.66
N TYR A 12 -9.36 -16.84 12.00
CA TYR A 12 -8.39 -17.92 11.92
C TYR A 12 -7.08 -17.46 11.23
N ALA A 13 -7.19 -16.68 10.15
CA ALA A 13 -6.02 -16.12 9.46
C ALA A 13 -5.25 -15.15 10.36
N GLU A 14 -5.93 -14.25 11.08
CA GLU A 14 -5.31 -13.33 12.03
C GLU A 14 -4.59 -14.06 13.17
N GLU A 15 -5.22 -15.09 13.77
CA GLU A 15 -4.66 -15.91 14.84
C GLU A 15 -3.40 -16.68 14.39
N HIS A 16 -3.25 -16.93 13.07
CA HIS A 16 -2.11 -17.65 12.48
C HIS A 16 -1.17 -16.74 11.70
N THR A 17 -1.33 -15.41 11.82
CA THR A 17 -0.44 -14.42 11.24
C THR A 17 0.43 -13.79 12.34
N SER A 18 1.73 -13.65 12.08
CA SER A 18 2.66 -13.06 13.06
C SER A 18 2.25 -11.63 13.40
N PRO A 19 2.02 -11.27 14.69
CA PRO A 19 1.59 -9.95 15.09
C PRO A 19 2.67 -8.89 14.85
N PHE A 20 2.28 -7.61 14.87
CA PHE A 20 3.25 -6.52 14.95
C PHE A 20 4.07 -6.61 16.23
N SER A 21 5.31 -6.14 16.20
CA SER A 21 6.22 -6.15 17.35
C SER A 21 7.03 -4.86 17.47
N GLY A 22 7.56 -4.58 18.66
CA GLY A 22 8.40 -3.42 18.92
C GLY A 22 7.70 -2.11 18.57
N THR A 23 8.43 -1.15 18.00
CA THR A 23 7.93 0.18 17.66
C THR A 23 6.80 0.17 16.63
N ILE A 24 6.67 -0.87 15.81
CA ILE A 24 5.55 -1.03 14.88
C ILE A 24 4.26 -1.34 15.64
N ALA A 25 4.34 -2.23 16.66
CA ALA A 25 3.20 -2.51 17.54
C ALA A 25 2.79 -1.27 18.35
N ASP A 26 3.77 -0.48 18.82
CA ASP A 26 3.50 0.77 19.53
C ASP A 26 2.78 1.79 18.63
N ALA A 27 3.21 1.95 17.38
CA ALA A 27 2.56 2.81 16.39
C ALA A 27 1.14 2.34 16.09
N ALA A 28 0.93 1.04 15.90
CA ALA A 28 -0.39 0.47 15.66
C ALA A 28 -1.33 0.67 16.85
N ALA A 29 -0.87 0.43 18.08
CA ALA A 29 -1.64 0.65 19.30
C ALA A 29 -2.00 2.14 19.49
N TRP A 30 -1.06 3.03 19.21
CA TRP A 30 -1.32 4.48 19.24
C TRP A 30 -2.37 4.86 18.20
N THR A 31 -2.28 4.34 16.98
CA THR A 31 -3.24 4.59 15.89
C THR A 31 -4.65 4.16 16.30
N GLN A 32 -4.80 2.97 16.87
CA GLN A 32 -6.08 2.45 17.33
C GLN A 32 -6.73 3.31 18.43
N SER A 33 -5.92 3.88 19.33
CA SER A 33 -6.42 4.61 20.50
C SER A 33 -6.51 6.12 20.33
N SER A 34 -5.79 6.71 19.36
CA SER A 34 -5.55 8.15 19.32
C SER A 34 -6.00 8.83 18.03
N THR A 35 -6.40 8.05 17.00
CA THR A 35 -6.95 8.62 15.76
C THR A 35 -8.47 8.52 15.72
N SER A 36 -9.11 9.43 14.97
CA SER A 36 -10.55 9.38 14.71
C SER A 36 -10.94 8.30 13.70
N SER A 37 -9.97 7.78 12.95
CA SER A 37 -10.19 6.85 11.82
C SER A 37 -9.19 5.69 11.87
N PRO A 38 -9.16 4.89 12.96
CA PRO A 38 -8.17 3.80 13.10
C PRO A 38 -8.27 2.73 12.01
N GLY A 39 -9.43 2.62 11.35
CA GLY A 39 -9.65 1.72 10.22
C GLY A 39 -8.93 2.11 8.92
N MET A 40 -8.27 3.29 8.87
CA MET A 40 -7.41 3.68 7.75
C MET A 40 -6.02 3.05 7.82
N MET A 41 -5.66 2.44 8.94
CA MET A 41 -4.39 1.74 9.08
C MET A 41 -4.44 0.44 8.28
N SER A 42 -3.41 0.18 7.48
CA SER A 42 -3.25 -1.08 6.75
C SER A 42 -3.37 -2.27 7.70
N GLY A 43 -4.14 -3.28 7.32
CA GLY A 43 -4.37 -4.47 8.12
C GLY A 43 -3.11 -5.33 8.29
N LEU A 44 -3.16 -6.27 9.25
CA LEU A 44 -2.02 -7.15 9.53
C LEU A 44 -1.68 -8.04 8.32
N ALA A 45 -2.70 -8.60 7.66
CA ALA A 45 -2.50 -9.50 6.53
C ALA A 45 -1.89 -8.78 5.31
N GLU A 46 -2.38 -7.57 4.99
CA GLU A 46 -1.88 -6.72 3.94
C GLU A 46 -0.43 -6.32 4.21
N THR A 47 -0.14 -5.90 5.44
CA THR A 47 1.22 -5.52 5.85
C THR A 47 2.19 -6.70 5.73
N ARG A 48 1.80 -7.91 6.16
CA ARG A 48 2.63 -9.11 6.02
C ARG A 48 2.80 -9.55 4.57
N LEU A 49 1.81 -9.32 3.72
CA LEU A 49 1.95 -9.52 2.28
C LEU A 49 3.02 -8.60 1.69
N LEU A 50 3.01 -7.30 2.05
CA LEU A 50 4.03 -6.34 1.59
C LEU A 50 5.44 -6.76 2.03
N GLU A 51 5.61 -7.14 3.30
CA GLU A 51 6.89 -7.66 3.81
C GLU A 51 7.34 -8.92 3.04
N ALA A 52 6.43 -9.86 2.79
CA ALA A 52 6.74 -11.08 2.04
C ALA A 52 7.18 -10.78 0.60
N LEU A 53 6.52 -9.83 -0.07
CA LEU A 53 6.90 -9.39 -1.42
C LEU A 53 8.27 -8.71 -1.44
N ILE A 54 8.59 -7.87 -0.44
CA ILE A 54 9.90 -7.24 -0.28
C ILE A 54 10.99 -8.31 -0.13
N VAL A 55 10.79 -9.27 0.79
CA VAL A 55 11.78 -10.32 1.07
C VAL A 55 11.95 -11.25 -0.12
N ALA A 56 10.85 -11.73 -0.72
CA ALA A 56 10.89 -12.67 -1.84
C ALA A 56 11.46 -12.04 -3.12
N GLY A 57 11.10 -10.77 -3.39
CA GLY A 57 11.58 -10.01 -4.55
C GLY A 57 12.96 -9.36 -4.35
N GLY A 58 13.48 -9.32 -3.13
CA GLY A 58 14.70 -8.60 -2.81
C GLY A 58 14.60 -7.09 -3.02
N ALA A 59 13.41 -6.52 -2.85
CA ALA A 59 13.13 -5.11 -3.07
C ALA A 59 14.02 -4.21 -2.20
N ARG A 60 14.50 -3.12 -2.75
CA ARG A 60 15.36 -2.13 -2.10
C ARG A 60 14.77 -0.72 -2.11
N ARG A 61 13.99 -0.39 -3.14
CA ARG A 61 13.36 0.93 -3.32
C ARG A 61 11.86 0.76 -3.35
N VAL A 62 11.22 1.23 -2.29
CA VAL A 62 9.77 1.16 -2.12
C VAL A 62 9.18 2.56 -2.16
N LEU A 63 8.08 2.73 -2.88
CA LEU A 63 7.24 3.93 -2.83
C LEU A 63 5.91 3.56 -2.19
N GLU A 64 5.51 4.29 -1.16
CA GLU A 64 4.19 4.21 -0.54
C GLU A 64 3.41 5.50 -0.82
N ILE A 65 2.18 5.37 -1.29
CA ILE A 65 1.26 6.49 -1.52
C ILE A 65 0.15 6.38 -0.48
N GLY A 66 0.19 7.24 0.54
CA GLY A 66 -0.63 7.19 1.74
C GLY A 66 0.13 6.60 2.93
N THR A 67 0.69 7.48 3.77
CA THR A 67 1.48 7.09 4.95
C THR A 67 0.61 6.85 6.18
N PHE A 68 -0.44 7.66 6.34
CA PHE A 68 -1.25 7.76 7.56
C PHE A 68 -0.35 7.91 8.80
N THR A 69 -0.28 6.90 9.67
CA THR A 69 0.52 6.92 10.90
C THR A 69 1.85 6.15 10.78
N ALA A 70 2.24 5.77 9.58
CA ALA A 70 3.47 5.08 9.21
C ALA A 70 3.58 3.60 9.64
N VAL A 71 2.50 2.90 10.00
CA VAL A 71 2.57 1.47 10.32
C VAL A 71 3.02 0.66 9.10
N GLY A 72 2.44 0.93 7.90
CA GLY A 72 2.84 0.32 6.64
C GLY A 72 4.30 0.60 6.29
N ALA A 73 4.69 1.89 6.28
CA ALA A 73 6.05 2.33 5.99
C ALA A 73 7.10 1.66 6.89
N LEU A 74 6.84 1.61 8.21
CA LEU A 74 7.75 1.01 9.19
C LEU A 74 7.87 -0.50 9.02
N SER A 75 6.77 -1.18 8.72
CA SER A 75 6.76 -2.63 8.45
C SER A 75 7.55 -2.95 7.18
N MET A 76 7.33 -2.20 6.11
CA MET A 76 8.11 -2.35 4.88
C MET A 76 9.59 -2.05 5.12
N ALA A 77 9.92 -0.99 5.87
CA ALA A 77 11.30 -0.64 6.20
C ALA A 77 12.01 -1.72 7.03
N ALA A 78 11.29 -2.42 7.92
CA ALA A 78 11.82 -3.54 8.68
C ALA A 78 12.19 -4.73 7.79
N ALA A 79 11.43 -4.98 6.72
CA ALA A 79 11.65 -6.07 5.76
C ALA A 79 12.75 -5.77 4.73
N LEU A 80 13.13 -4.51 4.54
CA LEU A 80 14.13 -4.12 3.56
C LEU A 80 15.54 -4.64 3.92
N PRO A 81 16.35 -5.02 2.93
CA PRO A 81 17.77 -5.30 3.13
C PRO A 81 18.55 -4.02 3.49
N ALA A 82 19.79 -4.17 3.93
CA ALA A 82 20.66 -3.05 4.23
C ALA A 82 20.79 -2.10 3.02
N GLY A 83 20.63 -0.78 3.26
CA GLY A 83 20.63 0.25 2.22
C GLY A 83 19.35 0.34 1.40
N GLY A 84 18.29 -0.37 1.80
CA GLY A 84 16.95 -0.17 1.24
C GLY A 84 16.27 1.06 1.82
N LEU A 85 15.33 1.63 1.06
CA LEU A 85 14.59 2.86 1.40
C LEU A 85 13.12 2.73 1.04
N VAL A 86 12.25 3.13 1.96
CA VAL A 86 10.83 3.42 1.73
C VAL A 86 10.69 4.93 1.60
N THR A 87 10.26 5.41 0.44
CA THR A 87 9.77 6.79 0.28
C THR A 87 8.26 6.74 0.45
N THR A 88 7.70 7.45 1.43
CA THR A 88 6.27 7.44 1.75
C THR A 88 5.69 8.85 1.67
N LEU A 89 4.49 8.95 1.07
CA LEU A 89 3.84 10.22 0.74
C LEU A 89 2.59 10.43 1.59
N GLU A 90 2.49 11.58 2.25
CA GLU A 90 1.33 11.95 3.06
C GLU A 90 0.84 13.36 2.70
N PHE A 91 -0.46 13.48 2.49
CA PHE A 91 -1.07 14.78 2.17
C PHE A 91 -1.46 15.56 3.42
N ASP A 92 -1.98 14.86 4.44
CA ASP A 92 -2.48 15.47 5.66
C ASP A 92 -1.34 15.77 6.64
N ALA A 93 -1.23 17.03 7.08
CA ALA A 93 -0.15 17.49 7.93
C ALA A 93 -0.21 16.89 9.35
N ASP A 94 -1.40 16.60 9.88
CA ASP A 94 -1.57 16.02 11.22
C ASP A 94 -1.19 14.53 11.20
N ASN A 95 -1.59 13.80 10.16
CA ASN A 95 -1.14 12.43 9.92
C ASN A 95 0.38 12.38 9.74
N ALA A 96 0.95 13.27 8.93
CA ALA A 96 2.40 13.36 8.71
C ALA A 96 3.15 13.65 10.01
N ALA A 97 2.61 14.52 10.90
CA ALA A 97 3.21 14.77 12.20
C ALA A 97 3.18 13.53 13.11
N ALA A 98 2.09 12.74 13.06
CA ALA A 98 2.00 11.48 13.79
C ALA A 98 2.99 10.45 13.21
N ALA A 99 3.02 10.29 11.87
CA ALA A 99 3.96 9.41 11.18
C ALA A 99 5.41 9.74 11.53
N ARG A 100 5.79 11.02 11.51
CA ARG A 100 7.15 11.48 11.87
C ARG A 100 7.55 11.02 13.26
N ARG A 101 6.67 11.17 14.27
CA ARG A 101 6.97 10.72 15.65
C ARG A 101 7.25 9.22 15.71
N HIS A 102 6.46 8.41 15.00
CA HIS A 102 6.66 6.95 14.98
C HIS A 102 7.93 6.56 14.22
N ILE A 103 8.21 7.22 13.09
CA ILE A 103 9.43 7.00 12.32
C ILE A 103 10.66 7.34 13.17
N ASP A 104 10.69 8.51 13.83
CA ASP A 104 11.81 8.96 14.62
C ASP A 104 12.10 8.05 15.84
N ALA A 105 11.05 7.43 16.41
CA ALA A 105 11.17 6.45 17.49
C ALA A 105 11.62 5.06 17.04
N SER A 106 11.60 4.79 15.74
CA SER A 106 11.88 3.46 15.18
C SER A 106 13.38 3.23 14.96
N PRO A 107 13.88 2.00 15.17
CA PRO A 107 15.23 1.60 14.73
C PRO A 107 15.40 1.63 13.20
N HIS A 108 14.29 1.74 12.44
CA HIS A 108 14.28 1.79 10.98
C HIS A 108 14.17 3.20 10.41
N ARG A 109 14.26 4.27 11.23
CA ARG A 109 14.09 5.66 10.81
C ARG A 109 14.94 6.05 9.60
N ASP A 110 16.18 5.57 9.54
CA ASP A 110 17.12 5.88 8.45
C ASP A 110 16.77 5.17 7.13
N ARG A 111 15.71 4.35 7.12
CA ARG A 111 15.17 3.63 5.96
C ARG A 111 13.80 4.14 5.50
N VAL A 112 13.31 5.24 6.09
CA VAL A 112 12.02 5.83 5.75
C VAL A 112 12.21 7.31 5.46
N GLU A 113 11.83 7.72 4.25
CA GLU A 113 11.74 9.11 3.84
C GLU A 113 10.28 9.51 3.73
N LEU A 114 9.80 10.36 4.64
CA LEU A 114 8.44 10.91 4.61
C LEU A 114 8.43 12.24 3.88
N ILE A 115 7.66 12.32 2.79
CA ILE A 115 7.43 13.54 2.02
C ILE A 115 5.97 13.97 2.22
N VAL A 116 5.79 15.23 2.63
CA VAL A 116 4.45 15.80 2.86
C VAL A 116 4.05 16.64 1.66
N GLY A 117 2.89 16.34 1.06
CA GLY A 117 2.37 17.07 -0.09
C GLY A 117 1.45 16.24 -0.96
N ASP A 118 1.01 16.82 -2.09
CA ASP A 118 0.25 16.11 -3.10
C ASP A 118 1.07 14.98 -3.70
N ALA A 119 0.46 13.78 -3.76
CA ALA A 119 1.16 12.59 -4.21
C ALA A 119 1.52 12.64 -5.71
N LEU A 120 0.62 13.13 -6.56
CA LEU A 120 0.87 13.20 -8.01
C LEU A 120 1.97 14.22 -8.34
N GLU A 121 1.96 15.37 -7.66
CA GLU A 121 3.01 16.38 -7.80
C GLU A 121 4.36 15.82 -7.31
N THR A 122 4.35 15.14 -6.17
CA THR A 122 5.57 14.54 -5.58
C THR A 122 6.12 13.44 -6.49
N ILE A 123 5.28 12.51 -6.94
CA ILE A 123 5.69 11.41 -7.84
C ILE A 123 6.32 11.94 -9.12
N ALA A 124 5.82 13.05 -9.67
CA ALA A 124 6.39 13.64 -10.88
C ALA A 124 7.88 13.99 -10.71
N GLY A 125 8.27 14.47 -9.50
CA GLY A 125 9.65 14.84 -9.16
C GLY A 125 10.55 13.69 -8.68
N LEU A 126 9.99 12.52 -8.37
CA LEU A 126 10.78 11.39 -7.87
C LEU A 126 11.48 10.64 -9.00
N ASP A 127 12.72 10.21 -8.75
CA ASP A 127 13.45 9.32 -9.65
C ASP A 127 13.13 7.84 -9.33
N GLY A 128 12.73 7.10 -10.38
CA GLY A 128 12.64 5.64 -10.31
C GLY A 128 14.03 4.97 -10.49
N PRO A 129 14.11 3.64 -10.70
CA PRO A 129 12.98 2.72 -10.60
C PRO A 129 12.64 2.35 -9.16
N PHE A 130 11.36 1.97 -8.91
CA PHE A 130 10.90 1.39 -7.65
C PHE A 130 10.66 -0.11 -7.82
N ASP A 131 11.12 -0.90 -6.85
CA ASP A 131 10.94 -2.35 -6.83
C ASP A 131 9.55 -2.76 -6.34
N LEU A 132 8.98 -1.95 -5.43
CA LEU A 132 7.61 -2.09 -4.97
C LEU A 132 6.96 -0.70 -4.87
N VAL A 133 5.72 -0.60 -5.36
CA VAL A 133 4.88 0.59 -5.16
C VAL A 133 3.62 0.14 -4.43
N TYR A 134 3.34 0.73 -3.28
CA TYR A 134 2.11 0.49 -2.51
C TYR A 134 1.18 1.70 -2.63
N ILE A 135 -0.07 1.48 -3.06
CA ILE A 135 -1.08 2.51 -3.26
C ILE A 135 -2.20 2.28 -2.25
N ASP A 136 -2.28 3.16 -1.24
CA ASP A 136 -3.32 3.17 -0.21
C ASP A 136 -3.67 4.60 0.19
N ALA A 137 -4.10 5.41 -0.75
CA ALA A 137 -4.42 6.82 -0.57
C ALA A 137 -5.86 7.14 -1.02
N TRP A 138 -6.08 8.31 -1.63
CA TRP A 138 -7.37 8.75 -2.12
C TRP A 138 -7.84 7.89 -3.30
N LYS A 139 -8.96 7.18 -3.13
CA LYS A 139 -9.37 6.10 -4.05
C LYS A 139 -9.79 6.62 -5.42
N ALA A 140 -10.36 7.84 -5.49
CA ALA A 140 -10.71 8.48 -6.76
C ALA A 140 -9.49 8.69 -7.68
N ASP A 141 -8.29 8.85 -7.10
CA ASP A 141 -7.05 9.14 -7.84
C ASP A 141 -6.24 7.86 -8.20
N TYR A 142 -6.70 6.67 -7.85
CA TYR A 142 -5.99 5.42 -8.14
C TYR A 142 -5.58 5.25 -9.61
N PRO A 143 -6.45 5.59 -10.61
CA PRO A 143 -6.04 5.52 -12.01
C PRO A 143 -4.87 6.45 -12.32
N ALA A 144 -4.86 7.67 -11.75
CA ALA A 144 -3.80 8.64 -11.94
C ALA A 144 -2.49 8.22 -11.25
N TYR A 145 -2.57 7.65 -10.03
CA TYR A 145 -1.40 7.08 -9.36
C TYR A 145 -0.77 5.96 -10.18
N TYR A 146 -1.59 5.05 -10.73
CA TYR A 146 -1.10 3.98 -11.60
C TYR A 146 -0.33 4.52 -12.80
N ASP A 147 -0.92 5.48 -13.52
CA ASP A 147 -0.29 6.08 -14.69
C ASP A 147 1.02 6.79 -14.33
N ALA A 148 1.07 7.45 -13.18
CA ALA A 148 2.26 8.18 -12.72
C ALA A 148 3.41 7.24 -12.30
N VAL A 149 3.11 6.08 -11.68
CA VAL A 149 4.14 5.16 -11.18
C VAL A 149 4.60 4.13 -12.20
N MET A 150 3.77 3.75 -13.18
CA MET A 150 4.12 2.75 -14.19
C MET A 150 5.44 3.04 -14.93
N PRO A 151 5.76 4.29 -15.35
CA PRO A 151 7.05 4.59 -15.97
C PRO A 151 8.25 4.40 -15.03
N LYS A 152 8.00 4.50 -13.71
CA LYS A 152 9.00 4.46 -12.63
C LYS A 152 9.10 3.08 -11.96
N LEU A 153 8.32 2.10 -12.42
CA LEU A 153 8.37 0.72 -11.91
C LEU A 153 9.59 -0.01 -12.48
N ALA A 154 10.35 -0.69 -11.63
CA ALA A 154 11.47 -1.54 -12.02
C ALA A 154 11.02 -2.68 -12.95
N GLU A 155 11.95 -3.31 -13.65
CA GLU A 155 11.66 -4.43 -14.56
C GLU A 155 10.96 -5.59 -13.83
N HIS A 156 11.43 -5.90 -12.62
CA HIS A 156 10.83 -6.92 -11.74
C HIS A 156 10.01 -6.32 -10.60
N GLY A 157 9.61 -5.04 -10.75
CA GLY A 157 8.83 -4.34 -9.74
C GLY A 157 7.37 -4.77 -9.71
N VAL A 158 6.75 -4.59 -8.55
CA VAL A 158 5.33 -4.87 -8.32
C VAL A 158 4.61 -3.63 -7.79
N ILE A 159 3.45 -3.35 -8.35
CA ILE A 159 2.47 -2.39 -7.79
C ILE A 159 1.49 -3.21 -6.96
N VAL A 160 1.22 -2.76 -5.74
CA VAL A 160 0.23 -3.31 -4.81
C VAL A 160 -0.76 -2.20 -4.50
N ALA A 161 -2.05 -2.41 -4.77
CA ALA A 161 -3.09 -1.44 -4.44
C ALA A 161 -4.12 -2.07 -3.49
N ASP A 162 -4.46 -1.36 -2.43
CA ASP A 162 -5.37 -1.82 -1.38
C ASP A 162 -6.81 -1.35 -1.60
N ASN A 163 -7.74 -1.96 -0.87
CA ASN A 163 -9.17 -1.63 -0.80
C ASN A 163 -9.94 -1.73 -2.13
N LEU A 164 -9.60 -2.70 -2.97
CA LEU A 164 -10.23 -2.86 -4.30
C LEU A 164 -11.71 -3.27 -4.23
N PHE A 165 -12.18 -3.78 -3.09
CA PHE A 165 -13.60 -4.06 -2.89
C PHE A 165 -14.35 -2.90 -2.24
N ARG A 166 -13.65 -1.96 -1.58
CA ARG A 166 -14.22 -0.78 -0.91
C ARG A 166 -15.42 -1.14 -0.02
N GLY A 167 -15.23 -2.11 0.89
CA GLY A 167 -16.30 -2.61 1.76
C GLY A 167 -17.46 -3.29 1.01
N GLY A 168 -17.24 -3.67 -0.26
CA GLY A 168 -18.26 -4.22 -1.15
C GLY A 168 -18.86 -3.21 -2.13
N ALA A 169 -18.64 -1.91 -1.95
CA ALA A 169 -19.20 -0.88 -2.84
C ALA A 169 -18.75 -1.04 -4.31
N ALA A 170 -17.50 -1.51 -4.53
CA ALA A 170 -17.01 -1.80 -5.87
C ALA A 170 -17.80 -2.89 -6.61
N LEU A 171 -18.47 -3.78 -5.88
CA LEU A 171 -19.28 -4.88 -6.40
C LEU A 171 -20.75 -4.49 -6.63
N ASP A 172 -21.20 -3.39 -6.06
CA ASP A 172 -22.57 -2.89 -6.19
C ASP A 172 -22.67 -1.85 -7.31
N ALA A 173 -23.30 -2.21 -8.44
CA ALA A 173 -23.47 -1.31 -9.57
C ALA A 173 -24.22 0.01 -9.25
N ALA A 174 -24.96 0.05 -8.14
CA ALA A 174 -25.66 1.24 -7.68
C ALA A 174 -24.73 2.26 -6.99
N SER A 175 -23.58 1.82 -6.48
CA SER A 175 -22.60 2.72 -5.86
C SER A 175 -21.89 3.55 -6.94
N GLN A 176 -22.06 4.88 -6.88
CA GLN A 176 -21.59 5.83 -7.90
C GLN A 176 -20.80 7.01 -7.28
N ASP A 177 -20.29 6.85 -6.06
CA ASP A 177 -19.38 7.83 -5.47
C ASP A 177 -18.01 7.80 -6.15
N ASP A 178 -17.29 8.92 -6.09
CA ASP A 178 -16.05 9.15 -6.84
C ASP A 178 -14.99 8.09 -6.51
N ASP A 179 -14.87 7.70 -5.24
CA ASP A 179 -13.91 6.67 -4.82
C ASP A 179 -14.24 5.30 -5.42
N THR A 180 -15.54 4.92 -5.43
CA THR A 180 -15.97 3.64 -6.01
C THR A 180 -15.76 3.62 -7.52
N ILE A 181 -16.02 4.75 -8.20
CA ILE A 181 -15.75 4.91 -9.63
C ILE A 181 -14.25 4.79 -9.87
N GLY A 182 -13.41 5.49 -9.10
CA GLY A 182 -11.96 5.45 -9.23
C GLY A 182 -11.38 4.03 -9.07
N ILE A 183 -11.85 3.28 -8.07
CA ILE A 183 -11.44 1.88 -7.87
C ILE A 183 -11.80 1.00 -9.07
N ARG A 184 -13.03 1.12 -9.61
CA ARG A 184 -13.44 0.33 -10.79
C ARG A 184 -12.65 0.71 -12.03
N GLU A 185 -12.43 2.01 -12.24
CA GLU A 185 -11.61 2.49 -13.35
C GLU A 185 -10.17 1.98 -13.25
N PHE A 186 -9.57 2.06 -12.06
CA PHE A 186 -8.25 1.50 -11.80
C PHE A 186 -8.19 0.01 -12.11
N ALA A 187 -9.14 -0.79 -11.58
CA ALA A 187 -9.18 -2.22 -11.81
C ALA A 187 -9.28 -2.58 -13.29
N SER A 188 -10.14 -1.87 -14.03
CA SER A 188 -10.30 -2.05 -15.49
C SER A 188 -9.02 -1.63 -16.23
N ARG A 189 -8.42 -0.50 -15.86
CA ARG A 189 -7.19 0.03 -16.47
C ARG A 189 -6.02 -0.95 -16.32
N VAL A 190 -5.84 -1.52 -15.13
CA VAL A 190 -4.80 -2.52 -14.87
C VAL A 190 -5.09 -3.81 -15.65
N GLN A 191 -6.35 -4.26 -15.67
CA GLN A 191 -6.76 -5.47 -16.39
C GLN A 191 -6.51 -5.36 -17.91
N ASP A 192 -6.73 -4.18 -18.48
CA ASP A 192 -6.63 -3.93 -19.92
C ASP A 192 -5.20 -3.53 -20.36
N ASP A 193 -4.29 -3.28 -19.39
CA ASP A 193 -2.91 -2.90 -19.72
C ASP A 193 -2.08 -4.08 -20.24
N PRO A 194 -1.70 -4.09 -21.53
CA PRO A 194 -0.92 -5.20 -22.10
C PRO A 194 0.50 -5.32 -21.55
N ARG A 195 1.00 -4.30 -20.81
CA ARG A 195 2.35 -4.26 -20.26
C ARG A 195 2.50 -5.05 -18.96
N VAL A 196 1.39 -5.41 -18.31
CA VAL A 196 1.41 -6.05 -16.99
C VAL A 196 0.65 -7.37 -16.97
N HIS A 197 1.00 -8.22 -16.01
CA HIS A 197 0.11 -9.22 -15.42
C HIS A 197 -0.47 -8.65 -14.15
N ASN A 198 -1.68 -9.03 -13.80
CA ASN A 198 -2.33 -8.62 -12.57
C ASN A 198 -2.98 -9.80 -11.85
N LEU A 199 -3.19 -9.63 -10.55
CA LEU A 199 -3.87 -10.58 -9.68
C LEU A 199 -4.63 -9.80 -8.61
N LEU A 200 -5.94 -9.98 -8.53
CA LEU A 200 -6.77 -9.46 -7.45
C LEU A 200 -6.96 -10.53 -6.37
N LEU A 201 -6.43 -10.27 -5.18
CA LEU A 201 -6.52 -11.15 -4.02
C LEU A 201 -7.71 -10.73 -3.13
N THR A 202 -8.37 -11.73 -2.51
CA THR A 202 -9.45 -11.52 -1.53
C THR A 202 -8.88 -11.41 -0.10
N ILE A 203 -7.77 -10.68 0.07
CA ILE A 203 -7.16 -10.36 1.36
C ILE A 203 -7.71 -9.02 1.82
N GLY A 204 -8.10 -8.90 3.08
CA GLY A 204 -8.66 -7.67 3.63
C GLY A 204 -9.84 -7.15 2.83
N ASP A 205 -9.75 -5.92 2.36
CA ASP A 205 -10.74 -5.27 1.49
C ASP A 205 -10.38 -5.37 -0.01
N GLY A 206 -9.59 -6.39 -0.39
CA GLY A 206 -9.16 -6.66 -1.75
C GLY A 206 -7.84 -5.97 -2.11
N VAL A 207 -6.83 -6.77 -2.47
CA VAL A 207 -5.49 -6.28 -2.82
C VAL A 207 -5.18 -6.65 -4.28
N MET A 208 -4.93 -5.64 -5.12
CA MET A 208 -4.47 -5.82 -6.50
C MET A 208 -2.95 -5.84 -6.55
N LEU A 209 -2.39 -6.87 -7.16
CA LEU A 209 -0.99 -6.92 -7.57
C LEU A 209 -0.91 -6.68 -9.08
N ALA A 210 0.05 -5.87 -9.53
CA ALA A 210 0.37 -5.71 -10.94
C ALA A 210 1.88 -5.66 -11.14
N TRP A 211 2.40 -6.45 -12.09
CA TRP A 211 3.84 -6.49 -12.40
C TRP A 211 4.08 -6.58 -13.89
N ARG A 212 5.26 -6.11 -14.34
CA ARG A 212 5.57 -6.09 -15.77
C ARG A 212 5.56 -7.50 -16.35
N ARG A 213 5.00 -7.64 -17.55
CA ARG A 213 5.18 -8.86 -18.36
C ARG A 213 6.65 -8.95 -18.76
N PRO A 214 7.26 -10.15 -18.68
CA PRO A 214 8.58 -10.35 -19.23
C PRO A 214 8.62 -9.94 -20.69
N ALA A 215 9.71 -9.30 -21.12
CA ALA A 215 9.91 -9.05 -22.54
C ALA A 215 9.92 -10.40 -23.25
N VAL A 216 8.96 -10.63 -24.13
CA VAL A 216 8.97 -11.82 -24.97
C VAL A 216 10.16 -11.67 -25.92
N GLU A 217 11.13 -12.55 -25.82
CA GLU A 217 12.16 -12.65 -26.85
C GLU A 217 11.45 -12.88 -28.19
N ARG A 218 11.58 -11.89 -29.10
CA ARG A 218 11.04 -11.96 -30.46
C ARG A 218 12.03 -12.69 -31.37
#